data_59a0da1b3c6cee79dc4b87046c8b5908
#
_entry.id   59a0da1b3c6cee79dc4b87046c8b5908
#
_cell.length_a   1.000
_cell.length_b   1.000
_cell.length_c   1.000
_cell.angle_alpha   90.00
_cell.angle_beta   90.00
_cell.angle_gamma   90.00
#
_symmetry.space_group_name_H-M   'P 1'
#
loop_
_entity.id
_entity.type
_entity.pdbx_description
1 polymer ?
#
loop_
_entity_poly.entity_id
_entity_poly.type
_entity_poly.pdbx_seq_one_letter_code
_entity_poly.pdbx_strand_id
1 'polypeptide(L)'
;IAVSRRDIGDAQVGDCVAVEVTSYGDDTYHPQGVVSAALGENGTMEASIAAILHENGVFDVFPDEVLKQADAIPQQVDLASAGKRLDLRDKLIFTIDGDDAKDFDDAVSLEKLDNGHYLLGVHIADVSHYVTPDSPLDSEAFRRGTSVYFPGHVVPMLPFALSNGICSLNPNVDRLAFSALMEMDASGRRYGARFSKSIIRSKARMTYNKVNKILAGDKGLREEYAFLVETAEKMNDLAHALYKRRIERGALELDIPEAEIRVDEAGKPVEICFRERGESEKLIEEFMLQANEAVA
;
A
#
# COMPACT_ATOMS: atom_id res chain seq x y z
N ILE A 1 -5.28 -16.04 -36.12
CA ILE A 1 -4.06 -16.85 -36.07
C ILE A 1 -4.49 -18.30 -35.98
N ALA A 2 -4.00 -19.18 -36.85
CA ALA A 2 -4.27 -20.60 -36.80
C ALA A 2 -3.33 -21.27 -35.80
N VAL A 3 -3.89 -22.05 -34.86
CA VAL A 3 -3.13 -22.81 -33.88
C VAL A 3 -3.41 -24.29 -34.08
N SER A 4 -2.37 -25.10 -34.19
CA SER A 4 -2.50 -26.54 -34.32
C SER A 4 -2.97 -27.16 -32.98
N ARG A 5 -3.75 -28.26 -33.02
CA ARG A 5 -4.18 -28.98 -31.80
C ARG A 5 -3.03 -29.40 -30.89
N ARG A 6 -1.82 -29.54 -31.41
CA ARG A 6 -0.62 -29.90 -30.63
C ARG A 6 -0.04 -28.69 -29.89
N ASP A 7 -0.41 -27.49 -30.34
CA ASP A 7 0.21 -26.23 -29.91
C ASP A 7 -0.76 -25.38 -29.06
N ILE A 8 -1.92 -25.95 -28.65
CA ILE A 8 -2.91 -25.28 -27.78
C ILE A 8 -2.57 -25.33 -26.29
N GLY A 9 -1.62 -26.19 -25.88
CA GLY A 9 -1.30 -26.38 -24.46
C GLY A 9 -2.52 -26.82 -23.64
N ASP A 10 -2.73 -26.21 -22.47
CA ASP A 10 -3.85 -26.49 -21.58
C ASP A 10 -5.12 -25.66 -21.90
N ALA A 11 -5.08 -24.84 -22.94
CA ALA A 11 -6.20 -23.98 -23.31
C ALA A 11 -7.39 -24.78 -23.85
N GLN A 12 -8.60 -24.32 -23.52
CA GLN A 12 -9.87 -24.90 -23.95
C GLN A 12 -10.58 -23.97 -24.94
N VAL A 13 -11.58 -24.53 -25.62
CA VAL A 13 -12.43 -23.72 -26.52
C VAL A 13 -13.24 -22.72 -25.70
N GLY A 14 -13.04 -21.45 -26.01
CA GLY A 14 -13.68 -20.35 -25.28
C GLY A 14 -12.72 -19.57 -24.39
N ASP A 15 -11.50 -20.06 -24.19
CA ASP A 15 -10.49 -19.35 -23.41
C ASP A 15 -9.89 -18.16 -24.16
N CYS A 16 -9.55 -17.12 -23.39
CA CYS A 16 -8.63 -16.09 -23.79
C CYS A 16 -7.21 -16.66 -23.71
N VAL A 17 -6.40 -16.47 -24.74
CA VAL A 17 -5.05 -17.05 -24.82
C VAL A 17 -4.03 -16.02 -25.32
N ALA A 18 -2.81 -16.12 -24.86
CA ALA A 18 -1.67 -15.47 -25.48
C ALA A 18 -1.07 -16.43 -26.52
N VAL A 19 -0.77 -15.91 -27.72
CA VAL A 19 -0.25 -16.69 -28.83
C VAL A 19 1.05 -16.08 -29.30
N GLU A 20 2.12 -16.87 -29.31
CA GLU A 20 3.37 -16.53 -29.98
C GLU A 20 3.22 -16.82 -31.48
N VAL A 21 3.39 -15.79 -32.31
CA VAL A 21 3.27 -15.90 -33.77
C VAL A 21 4.53 -16.54 -34.32
N THR A 22 4.43 -17.75 -34.87
CA THR A 22 5.56 -18.48 -35.49
C THR A 22 5.70 -18.22 -36.99
N SER A 23 4.59 -17.83 -37.65
CA SER A 23 4.56 -17.43 -39.04
C SER A 23 3.47 -16.38 -39.27
N TYR A 24 3.81 -15.30 -39.97
CA TYR A 24 2.82 -14.24 -40.29
C TYR A 24 1.93 -14.61 -41.48
N GLY A 25 2.18 -15.76 -42.13
CA GLY A 25 1.42 -16.18 -43.30
C GLY A 25 1.74 -15.36 -44.57
N ASP A 26 0.91 -15.58 -45.58
CA ASP A 26 0.94 -14.84 -46.87
C ASP A 26 -0.50 -14.75 -47.41
N ASP A 27 -0.66 -14.36 -48.68
CA ASP A 27 -1.95 -14.26 -49.36
C ASP A 27 -2.71 -15.62 -49.42
N THR A 28 -2.02 -16.74 -49.21
CA THR A 28 -2.57 -18.11 -49.31
C THR A 28 -2.73 -18.79 -47.97
N TYR A 29 -1.87 -18.49 -47.00
CA TYR A 29 -1.85 -19.14 -45.67
C TYR A 29 -2.07 -18.15 -44.55
N HIS A 30 -2.98 -18.49 -43.64
CA HIS A 30 -3.22 -17.70 -42.45
C HIS A 30 -1.99 -17.67 -41.51
N PRO A 31 -1.81 -16.59 -40.74
CA PRO A 31 -0.81 -16.56 -39.66
C PRO A 31 -0.93 -17.76 -38.73
N GLN A 32 0.20 -18.34 -38.34
CA GLN A 32 0.28 -19.49 -37.45
C GLN A 32 0.95 -19.11 -36.13
N GLY A 33 0.60 -19.80 -35.07
CA GLY A 33 1.18 -19.56 -33.75
C GLY A 33 1.02 -20.74 -32.80
N VAL A 34 1.67 -20.59 -31.64
CA VAL A 34 1.61 -21.54 -30.53
C VAL A 34 1.01 -20.78 -29.33
N VAL A 35 0.09 -21.43 -28.58
CA VAL A 35 -0.39 -20.84 -27.33
C VAL A 35 0.74 -20.82 -26.32
N SER A 36 1.13 -19.62 -25.90
CA SER A 36 2.17 -19.41 -24.88
C SER A 36 1.59 -19.36 -23.46
N ALA A 37 0.31 -18.93 -23.31
CA ALA A 37 -0.41 -18.96 -22.03
C ALA A 37 -1.91 -19.07 -22.25
N ALA A 38 -2.58 -19.87 -21.41
CA ALA A 38 -4.03 -19.84 -21.22
C ALA A 38 -4.36 -18.81 -20.12
N LEU A 39 -5.21 -17.81 -20.47
CA LEU A 39 -5.47 -16.65 -19.60
C LEU A 39 -6.84 -16.76 -18.90
N GLY A 40 -7.60 -17.82 -19.16
CA GLY A 40 -8.90 -18.10 -18.57
C GLY A 40 -10.08 -17.89 -19.52
N GLU A 41 -11.29 -18.15 -19.04
CA GLU A 41 -12.51 -18.09 -19.82
C GLU A 41 -12.79 -16.66 -20.33
N ASN A 42 -13.00 -16.54 -21.63
CA ASN A 42 -13.23 -15.24 -22.29
C ASN A 42 -14.47 -14.53 -21.71
N GLY A 43 -14.33 -13.25 -21.42
CA GLY A 43 -15.37 -12.41 -20.85
C GLY A 43 -15.45 -12.43 -19.33
N THR A 44 -14.55 -13.15 -18.67
CA THR A 44 -14.37 -13.05 -17.21
C THR A 44 -13.41 -11.90 -16.86
N MET A 45 -13.52 -11.39 -15.62
CA MET A 45 -12.63 -10.36 -15.11
C MET A 45 -11.21 -10.92 -14.91
N GLU A 46 -11.11 -12.15 -14.43
CA GLU A 46 -9.86 -12.87 -14.24
C GLU A 46 -9.08 -12.99 -15.56
N ALA A 47 -9.74 -13.40 -16.64
CA ALA A 47 -9.10 -13.48 -17.95
C ALA A 47 -8.67 -12.10 -18.47
N SER A 48 -9.48 -11.06 -18.21
CA SER A 48 -9.14 -9.68 -18.60
C SER A 48 -7.92 -9.16 -17.83
N ILE A 49 -7.86 -9.39 -16.52
CA ILE A 49 -6.68 -9.04 -15.68
C ILE A 49 -5.46 -9.82 -16.15
N ALA A 50 -5.59 -11.15 -16.34
CA ALA A 50 -4.50 -11.99 -16.82
C ALA A 50 -3.96 -11.52 -18.18
N ALA A 51 -4.83 -11.09 -19.10
CA ALA A 51 -4.43 -10.54 -20.39
C ALA A 51 -3.64 -9.23 -20.23
N ILE A 52 -4.11 -8.30 -19.39
CA ILE A 52 -3.42 -7.04 -19.11
C ILE A 52 -2.05 -7.30 -18.46
N LEU A 53 -1.98 -8.20 -17.49
CA LEU A 53 -0.73 -8.58 -16.84
C LEU A 53 0.25 -9.16 -17.84
N HIS A 54 -0.21 -10.09 -18.68
CA HIS A 54 0.62 -10.73 -19.70
C HIS A 54 1.13 -9.72 -20.74
N GLU A 55 0.28 -8.83 -21.25
CA GLU A 55 0.63 -7.78 -22.21
C GLU A 55 1.71 -6.82 -21.65
N ASN A 56 1.67 -6.55 -20.35
CA ASN A 56 2.61 -5.65 -19.69
C ASN A 56 3.81 -6.38 -19.04
N GLY A 57 3.94 -7.69 -19.25
CA GLY A 57 5.05 -8.49 -18.70
C GLY A 57 5.05 -8.57 -17.18
N VAL A 58 3.89 -8.40 -16.54
CA VAL A 58 3.71 -8.49 -15.09
C VAL A 58 3.38 -9.93 -14.71
N PHE A 59 4.09 -10.46 -13.72
CA PHE A 59 3.92 -11.85 -13.28
C PHE A 59 3.15 -11.89 -11.95
N ASP A 60 2.02 -12.60 -11.94
CA ASP A 60 1.18 -12.75 -10.75
C ASP A 60 1.77 -13.77 -9.75
N VAL A 61 2.42 -14.80 -10.26
CA VAL A 61 2.98 -15.89 -9.45
C VAL A 61 4.40 -15.59 -9.01
N PHE A 62 4.71 -15.82 -7.74
CA PHE A 62 6.08 -15.76 -7.21
C PHE A 62 6.84 -17.06 -7.48
N PRO A 63 8.17 -16.98 -7.76
CA PRO A 63 9.02 -18.16 -7.79
C PRO A 63 9.03 -18.94 -6.46
N ASP A 64 9.16 -20.27 -6.54
CA ASP A 64 9.17 -21.14 -5.35
C ASP A 64 10.23 -20.76 -4.32
N GLU A 65 11.40 -20.31 -4.74
CA GLU A 65 12.50 -19.89 -3.85
C GLU A 65 12.12 -18.64 -3.05
N VAL A 66 11.37 -17.72 -3.66
CA VAL A 66 10.85 -16.49 -3.02
C VAL A 66 9.81 -16.85 -1.97
N LEU A 67 8.86 -17.74 -2.32
CA LEU A 67 7.85 -18.22 -1.38
C LEU A 67 8.46 -18.97 -0.20
N LYS A 68 9.44 -19.85 -0.45
CA LYS A 68 10.18 -20.57 0.62
C LYS A 68 10.90 -19.61 1.56
N GLN A 69 11.51 -18.54 1.04
CA GLN A 69 12.15 -17.53 1.88
C GLN A 69 11.12 -16.77 2.69
N ALA A 70 9.99 -16.37 2.08
CA ALA A 70 8.91 -15.65 2.75
C ALA A 70 8.30 -16.47 3.90
N ASP A 71 8.04 -17.76 3.65
CA ASP A 71 7.47 -18.70 4.64
C ASP A 71 8.42 -18.98 5.81
N ALA A 72 9.72 -18.86 5.59
CA ALA A 72 10.73 -19.02 6.63
C ALA A 72 10.82 -17.82 7.60
N ILE A 73 10.22 -16.68 7.25
CA ILE A 73 10.24 -15.48 8.08
C ILE A 73 9.18 -15.61 9.19
N PRO A 74 9.59 -15.51 10.48
CA PRO A 74 8.63 -15.56 11.59
C PRO A 74 7.60 -14.41 11.50
N GLN A 75 6.33 -14.71 11.75
CA GLN A 75 5.25 -13.72 11.73
C GLN A 75 5.13 -12.91 13.04
N GLN A 76 6.08 -13.09 13.95
CA GLN A 76 6.22 -12.31 15.18
C GLN A 76 7.62 -11.69 15.23
N VAL A 77 7.69 -10.46 15.76
CA VAL A 77 8.97 -9.78 15.93
C VAL A 77 9.80 -10.49 16.99
N ASP A 78 10.98 -10.95 16.61
CA ASP A 78 11.99 -11.39 17.56
C ASP A 78 12.80 -10.20 18.06
N LEU A 79 12.57 -9.81 19.30
CA LEU A 79 13.25 -8.67 19.93
C LEU A 79 14.75 -8.89 20.08
N ALA A 80 15.20 -10.15 20.16
CA ALA A 80 16.62 -10.46 20.30
C ALA A 80 17.39 -10.21 18.98
N SER A 81 16.78 -10.51 17.84
CA SER A 81 17.37 -10.30 16.51
C SER A 81 17.11 -8.91 15.95
N ALA A 82 16.13 -8.17 16.50
CA ALA A 82 15.73 -6.84 16.02
C ALA A 82 16.83 -5.76 16.14
N GLY A 83 17.88 -6.01 16.92
CA GLY A 83 18.95 -5.06 17.19
C GLY A 83 18.53 -3.90 18.11
N LYS A 84 19.40 -2.88 18.20
CA LYS A 84 19.09 -1.69 19.02
C LYS A 84 18.08 -0.80 18.30
N ARG A 85 16.88 -0.72 18.86
CA ARG A 85 15.77 0.09 18.32
C ARG A 85 15.19 0.99 19.39
N LEU A 86 14.59 2.09 18.96
CA LEU A 86 13.80 2.97 19.82
C LEU A 86 12.46 2.28 20.13
N ASP A 87 12.15 2.09 21.40
CA ASP A 87 10.88 1.52 21.83
C ASP A 87 9.79 2.61 21.86
N LEU A 88 8.78 2.48 21.01
CA LEU A 88 7.65 3.39 20.89
C LEU A 88 6.31 2.66 21.13
N ARG A 89 6.32 1.45 21.67
CA ARG A 89 5.13 0.61 21.85
C ARG A 89 4.07 1.21 22.77
N ASP A 90 4.48 2.09 23.69
CA ASP A 90 3.57 2.77 24.62
C ASP A 90 2.95 4.04 24.04
N LYS A 91 3.42 4.51 22.89
CA LYS A 91 2.90 5.72 22.23
C LYS A 91 1.56 5.43 21.56
N LEU A 92 0.72 6.47 21.45
CA LEU A 92 -0.51 6.43 20.68
C LEU A 92 -0.17 6.53 19.18
N ILE A 93 0.03 5.38 18.59
CA ILE A 93 0.34 5.22 17.15
C ILE A 93 -0.85 4.48 16.52
N PHE A 94 -1.29 4.89 15.34
CA PHE A 94 -2.34 4.20 14.59
C PHE A 94 -2.15 4.40 13.09
N THR A 95 -2.71 3.50 12.29
CA THR A 95 -2.72 3.57 10.83
C THR A 95 -4.02 4.22 10.36
N ILE A 96 -3.99 4.87 9.17
CA ILE A 96 -5.19 5.43 8.50
C ILE A 96 -5.09 5.08 7.02
N ASP A 97 -5.92 4.14 6.57
CA ASP A 97 -5.83 3.55 5.23
C ASP A 97 -7.21 3.45 4.57
N GLY A 98 -7.26 2.89 3.37
CA GLY A 98 -8.51 2.50 2.72
C GLY A 98 -9.25 1.39 3.48
N ASP A 99 -10.56 1.29 3.30
CA ASP A 99 -11.38 0.29 4.02
C ASP A 99 -10.93 -1.16 3.70
N ASP A 100 -10.47 -1.42 2.47
CA ASP A 100 -10.05 -2.74 1.99
C ASP A 100 -8.54 -3.00 2.14
N ALA A 101 -7.75 -2.03 2.60
CA ALA A 101 -6.31 -2.18 2.78
C ALA A 101 -5.98 -3.26 3.82
N LYS A 102 -4.90 -4.02 3.55
CA LYS A 102 -4.36 -5.07 4.43
C LYS A 102 -2.85 -4.91 4.65
N ASP A 103 -2.22 -4.12 3.82
CA ASP A 103 -0.80 -3.76 3.77
C ASP A 103 -0.62 -2.36 4.35
N PHE A 104 -0.54 -2.28 5.70
CA PHE A 104 -0.38 -1.00 6.41
C PHE A 104 1.09 -0.65 6.46
N ASP A 105 1.54 0.16 5.51
CA ASP A 105 2.97 0.52 5.36
C ASP A 105 3.37 1.69 6.25
N ASP A 106 2.43 2.55 6.62
CA ASP A 106 2.65 3.73 7.45
C ASP A 106 1.71 3.83 8.64
N ALA A 107 2.21 4.44 9.69
CA ALA A 107 1.45 4.79 10.89
C ALA A 107 1.88 6.15 11.39
N VAL A 108 1.00 6.83 12.10
CA VAL A 108 1.23 8.20 12.58
C VAL A 108 1.01 8.32 14.08
N SER A 109 1.69 9.27 14.69
CA SER A 109 1.51 9.66 16.08
C SER A 109 1.69 11.16 16.25
N LEU A 110 1.02 11.74 17.25
CA LEU A 110 1.20 13.14 17.61
C LEU A 110 1.20 13.26 19.14
N GLU A 111 2.24 13.85 19.67
CA GLU A 111 2.40 14.12 21.10
C GLU A 111 2.61 15.61 21.33
N LYS A 112 1.91 16.19 22.32
CA LYS A 112 2.13 17.57 22.73
C LYS A 112 3.29 17.60 23.72
N LEU A 113 4.29 18.43 23.45
CA LEU A 113 5.46 18.62 24.30
C LEU A 113 5.22 19.71 25.36
N ASP A 114 6.04 19.73 26.44
CA ASP A 114 5.93 20.71 27.53
C ASP A 114 6.17 22.15 27.07
N ASN A 115 6.93 22.35 26.01
CA ASN A 115 7.18 23.67 25.39
C ASN A 115 6.01 24.16 24.51
N GLY A 116 4.91 23.39 24.44
CA GLY A 116 3.73 23.69 23.63
C GLY A 116 3.83 23.25 22.17
N HIS A 117 4.98 22.76 21.72
CA HIS A 117 5.15 22.18 20.38
C HIS A 117 4.49 20.78 20.30
N TYR A 118 4.47 20.24 19.10
CA TYR A 118 4.07 18.88 18.80
C TYR A 118 5.29 18.04 18.38
N LEU A 119 5.31 16.79 18.80
CA LEU A 119 6.19 15.78 18.24
C LEU A 119 5.36 14.92 17.28
N LEU A 120 5.47 15.21 15.99
CA LEU A 120 4.88 14.40 14.93
C LEU A 120 5.76 13.19 14.68
N GLY A 121 5.17 12.00 14.79
CA GLY A 121 5.81 10.73 14.40
C GLY A 121 5.19 10.19 13.12
N VAL A 122 6.06 9.85 12.17
CA VAL A 122 5.73 9.08 10.98
C VAL A 122 6.55 7.81 11.03
N HIS A 123 5.87 6.65 10.98
CA HIS A 123 6.45 5.35 11.22
C HIS A 123 6.21 4.48 9.98
N ILE A 124 7.27 4.15 9.25
CA ILE A 124 7.19 3.32 8.04
C ILE A 124 7.66 1.92 8.37
N ALA A 125 6.98 0.90 7.86
CA ALA A 125 7.37 -0.50 8.02
C ALA A 125 8.83 -0.72 7.63
N ASP A 126 9.65 -1.33 8.51
CA ASP A 126 11.07 -1.60 8.25
C ASP A 126 11.21 -2.89 7.41
N VAL A 127 10.72 -2.84 6.18
CA VAL A 127 10.75 -3.96 5.22
C VAL A 127 12.17 -4.45 4.99
N SER A 128 13.16 -3.55 4.99
CA SER A 128 14.57 -3.87 4.78
C SER A 128 15.20 -4.74 5.89
N HIS A 129 14.52 -4.92 7.01
CA HIS A 129 14.91 -5.88 8.02
C HIS A 129 14.68 -7.32 7.57
N TYR A 130 13.65 -7.56 6.78
CA TYR A 130 13.22 -8.89 6.33
C TYR A 130 13.67 -9.19 4.91
N VAL A 131 13.65 -8.19 4.04
CA VAL A 131 14.13 -8.28 2.65
C VAL A 131 15.57 -7.78 2.62
N THR A 132 16.50 -8.74 2.67
CA THR A 132 17.94 -8.43 2.71
C THR A 132 18.48 -8.31 1.28
N PRO A 133 19.48 -7.44 1.04
CA PRO A 133 20.10 -7.29 -0.29
C PRO A 133 20.54 -8.63 -0.89
N ASP A 134 20.38 -8.75 -2.20
CA ASP A 134 20.77 -9.92 -3.01
C ASP A 134 20.04 -11.23 -2.66
N SER A 135 19.01 -11.17 -1.81
CA SER A 135 18.17 -12.34 -1.52
C SER A 135 17.17 -12.61 -2.67
N PRO A 136 16.58 -13.82 -2.75
CA PRO A 136 15.50 -14.11 -3.70
C PRO A 136 14.32 -13.11 -3.58
N LEU A 137 13.92 -12.74 -2.35
CA LEU A 137 12.90 -11.71 -2.10
C LEU A 137 13.29 -10.34 -2.67
N ASP A 138 14.53 -9.91 -2.46
CA ASP A 138 15.04 -8.62 -2.95
C ASP A 138 15.09 -8.59 -4.48
N SER A 139 15.64 -9.64 -5.08
CA SER A 139 15.73 -9.76 -6.53
C SER A 139 14.36 -9.76 -7.22
N GLU A 140 13.38 -10.45 -6.63
CA GLU A 140 12.02 -10.49 -7.16
C GLU A 140 11.28 -9.16 -6.93
N ALA A 141 11.44 -8.54 -5.77
CA ALA A 141 10.89 -7.22 -5.50
C ALA A 141 11.44 -6.16 -6.45
N PHE A 142 12.75 -6.19 -6.72
CA PHE A 142 13.38 -5.32 -7.71
C PHE A 142 12.84 -5.54 -9.13
N ARG A 143 12.64 -6.82 -9.52
CA ARG A 143 12.07 -7.19 -10.83
C ARG A 143 10.64 -6.68 -11.00
N ARG A 144 9.81 -6.77 -9.95
CA ARG A 144 8.41 -6.29 -9.95
C ARG A 144 8.33 -4.77 -9.91
N GLY A 145 9.20 -4.13 -9.15
CA GLY A 145 9.30 -2.67 -9.01
C GLY A 145 8.20 -2.03 -8.17
N THR A 146 6.98 -2.55 -8.23
CA THR A 146 5.79 -2.05 -7.50
C THR A 146 4.74 -3.14 -7.34
N SER A 147 3.78 -2.92 -6.45
CA SER A 147 2.51 -3.66 -6.47
C SER A 147 1.58 -3.09 -7.54
N VAL A 148 0.72 -3.93 -8.13
CA VAL A 148 -0.27 -3.51 -9.13
C VAL A 148 -1.67 -3.81 -8.59
N TYR A 149 -2.51 -2.79 -8.55
CA TYR A 149 -3.84 -2.86 -7.96
C TYR A 149 -4.92 -2.84 -9.04
N PHE A 150 -5.79 -3.85 -9.01
CA PHE A 150 -7.01 -3.92 -9.79
C PHE A 150 -8.23 -3.93 -8.84
N PRO A 151 -9.43 -3.59 -9.32
CA PRO A 151 -10.64 -3.79 -8.52
C PRO A 151 -10.77 -5.24 -8.05
N GLY A 152 -10.70 -5.46 -6.73
CA GLY A 152 -10.81 -6.79 -6.14
C GLY A 152 -9.60 -7.72 -6.27
N HIS A 153 -8.53 -7.32 -6.95
CA HIS A 153 -7.33 -8.14 -7.13
C HIS A 153 -6.04 -7.30 -6.99
N VAL A 154 -5.03 -7.86 -6.32
CA VAL A 154 -3.73 -7.22 -6.14
C VAL A 154 -2.62 -8.16 -6.55
N VAL A 155 -1.73 -7.70 -7.42
CA VAL A 155 -0.45 -8.36 -7.72
C VAL A 155 0.62 -7.69 -6.86
N PRO A 156 1.01 -8.29 -5.73
CA PRO A 156 1.87 -7.61 -4.77
C PRO A 156 3.33 -7.63 -5.19
N MET A 157 4.08 -6.60 -4.82
CA MET A 157 5.54 -6.55 -4.99
C MET A 157 6.26 -7.59 -4.12
N LEU A 158 5.73 -7.84 -2.92
CA LEU A 158 6.23 -8.82 -1.94
C LEU A 158 5.14 -9.84 -1.62
N PRO A 159 5.49 -11.12 -1.32
CA PRO A 159 4.52 -12.10 -0.87
C PRO A 159 3.66 -11.61 0.30
N PHE A 160 2.38 -12.01 0.34
CA PHE A 160 1.43 -11.56 1.38
C PHE A 160 1.86 -11.89 2.81
N ALA A 161 2.69 -12.92 3.01
CA ALA A 161 3.30 -13.21 4.31
C ALA A 161 4.14 -12.03 4.84
N LEU A 162 4.70 -11.20 3.95
CA LEU A 162 5.38 -9.97 4.29
C LEU A 162 4.44 -8.77 4.23
N SER A 163 3.86 -8.48 3.06
CA SER A 163 3.10 -7.23 2.85
C SER A 163 1.88 -7.09 3.75
N ASN A 164 1.10 -8.17 3.96
CA ASN A 164 -0.08 -8.17 4.84
C ASN A 164 0.24 -8.73 6.24
N GLY A 165 1.41 -9.40 6.38
CA GLY A 165 1.85 -10.11 7.58
C GLY A 165 2.82 -9.30 8.43
N ILE A 166 4.08 -9.76 8.47
CA ILE A 166 5.09 -9.23 9.41
C ILE A 166 5.46 -7.77 9.15
N CYS A 167 5.43 -7.30 7.90
CA CYS A 167 5.72 -5.91 7.57
C CYS A 167 4.51 -5.00 7.82
N SER A 168 3.28 -5.48 7.63
CA SER A 168 2.07 -4.66 7.85
C SER A 168 1.95 -4.23 9.31
N LEU A 169 1.77 -2.92 9.54
CA LEU A 169 1.68 -2.31 10.87
C LEU A 169 0.34 -2.60 11.57
N ASN A 170 -0.02 -3.89 11.58
CA ASN A 170 -1.26 -4.40 12.15
C ASN A 170 -1.46 -3.96 13.61
N PRO A 171 -2.70 -3.70 14.06
CA PRO A 171 -2.97 -3.22 15.40
C PRO A 171 -2.68 -4.28 16.47
N ASN A 172 -2.27 -3.81 17.67
CA ASN A 172 -2.05 -4.59 18.88
C ASN A 172 -0.93 -5.65 18.81
N VAL A 173 -0.07 -5.60 17.80
CA VAL A 173 1.10 -6.47 17.69
C VAL A 173 2.37 -5.63 17.51
N ASP A 174 3.51 -6.18 17.95
CA ASP A 174 4.79 -5.52 17.77
C ASP A 174 5.20 -5.56 16.29
N ARG A 175 5.68 -4.43 15.78
CA ARG A 175 6.17 -4.29 14.42
C ARG A 175 7.45 -3.46 14.38
N LEU A 176 8.33 -3.82 13.48
CA LEU A 176 9.55 -3.07 13.23
C LEU A 176 9.25 -1.94 12.26
N ALA A 177 9.68 -0.74 12.62
CA ALA A 177 9.50 0.44 11.81
C ALA A 177 10.77 1.28 11.73
N PHE A 178 10.82 2.14 10.73
CA PHE A 178 11.72 3.29 10.65
C PHE A 178 10.90 4.54 10.94
N SER A 179 11.25 5.26 11.97
CA SER A 179 10.45 6.38 12.48
C SER A 179 11.14 7.70 12.24
N ALA A 180 10.42 8.66 11.67
CA ALA A 180 10.74 10.07 11.62
C ALA A 180 9.95 10.77 12.74
N LEU A 181 10.69 11.33 13.73
CA LEU A 181 10.12 12.09 14.83
C LEU A 181 10.48 13.55 14.62
N MET A 182 9.48 14.40 14.38
CA MET A 182 9.64 15.80 13.97
C MET A 182 9.02 16.74 14.98
N GLU A 183 9.82 17.63 15.57
CA GLU A 183 9.31 18.68 16.46
C GLU A 183 8.78 19.85 15.63
N MET A 184 7.52 20.23 15.86
CA MET A 184 6.82 21.30 15.13
C MET A 184 5.99 22.17 16.07
N ASP A 185 5.84 23.45 15.74
CA ASP A 185 4.84 24.28 16.39
C ASP A 185 3.45 24.14 15.73
N ALA A 186 2.43 24.76 16.31
CA ALA A 186 1.05 24.73 15.79
C ALA A 186 0.91 25.38 14.41
N SER A 187 1.90 26.18 13.95
CA SER A 187 1.89 26.73 12.59
C SER A 187 2.52 25.82 11.56
N GLY A 188 2.95 24.61 11.96
CA GLY A 188 3.62 23.64 11.08
C GLY A 188 5.08 23.98 10.78
N ARG A 189 5.72 24.86 11.55
CA ARG A 189 7.14 25.12 11.43
C ARG A 189 7.94 24.01 12.13
N ARG A 190 8.80 23.30 11.39
CA ARG A 190 9.69 22.26 11.93
C ARG A 190 10.93 22.87 12.59
N TYR A 191 11.23 22.46 13.82
CA TYR A 191 12.40 22.88 14.60
C TYR A 191 13.51 21.83 14.59
N GLY A 192 13.15 20.55 14.39
CA GLY A 192 14.10 19.47 14.31
C GLY A 192 13.46 18.18 13.83
N ALA A 193 14.29 17.22 13.41
CA ALA A 193 13.89 15.89 13.06
C ALA A 193 14.91 14.87 13.58
N ARG A 194 14.41 13.72 14.01
CA ARG A 194 15.22 12.57 14.43
C ARG A 194 14.70 11.32 13.74
N PHE A 195 15.61 10.55 13.17
CA PHE A 195 15.32 9.29 12.50
C PHE A 195 15.86 8.12 13.30
N SER A 196 15.10 7.05 13.41
CA SER A 196 15.52 5.86 14.14
C SER A 196 14.80 4.62 13.66
N LYS A 197 15.50 3.50 13.60
CA LYS A 197 14.86 2.20 13.64
C LYS A 197 14.13 2.06 14.97
N SER A 198 12.88 1.63 14.95
CA SER A 198 12.00 1.58 16.11
C SER A 198 11.22 0.27 16.20
N ILE A 199 10.62 0.05 17.35
CA ILE A 199 9.58 -0.96 17.56
C ILE A 199 8.33 -0.21 17.96
N ILE A 200 7.26 -0.43 17.23
CA ILE A 200 5.95 0.16 17.47
C ILE A 200 4.90 -0.90 17.77
N ARG A 201 3.80 -0.48 18.37
CA ARG A 201 2.57 -1.26 18.48
C ARG A 201 1.41 -0.34 18.17
N SER A 202 0.88 -0.44 16.96
CA SER A 202 -0.29 0.32 16.55
C SER A 202 -1.46 0.04 17.49
N LYS A 203 -2.16 1.08 17.93
CA LYS A 203 -3.30 0.96 18.87
C LYS A 203 -4.61 0.74 18.15
N ALA A 204 -4.71 1.15 16.89
CA ALA A 204 -5.90 1.00 16.08
C ALA A 204 -5.56 0.96 14.59
N ARG A 205 -6.31 0.20 13.82
CA ARG A 205 -6.46 0.35 12.39
C ARG A 205 -7.63 1.30 12.14
N MET A 206 -7.34 2.53 11.75
CA MET A 206 -8.36 3.47 11.31
C MET A 206 -8.52 3.41 9.81
N THR A 207 -9.68 3.83 9.31
CA THR A 207 -9.87 4.02 7.89
C THR A 207 -10.14 5.49 7.59
N TYR A 208 -9.86 5.92 6.36
CA TYR A 208 -10.17 7.28 5.94
C TYR A 208 -11.62 7.64 6.25
N ASN A 209 -12.55 6.76 5.92
CA ASN A 209 -13.98 6.95 6.20
C ASN A 209 -14.29 7.13 7.68
N LYS A 210 -13.66 6.33 8.56
CA LYS A 210 -13.86 6.46 10.02
C LYS A 210 -13.31 7.77 10.56
N VAL A 211 -12.09 8.14 10.17
CA VAL A 211 -11.45 9.38 10.63
C VAL A 211 -12.21 10.60 10.12
N ASN A 212 -12.63 10.63 8.85
CA ASN A 212 -13.46 11.69 8.28
C ASN A 212 -14.77 11.86 9.08
N LYS A 213 -15.45 10.77 9.44
CA LYS A 213 -16.66 10.83 10.27
C LYS A 213 -16.39 11.30 11.70
N ILE A 214 -15.27 10.89 12.32
CA ILE A 214 -14.84 11.37 13.63
C ILE A 214 -14.61 12.88 13.60
N LEU A 215 -13.92 13.41 12.61
CA LEU A 215 -13.65 14.82 12.41
C LEU A 215 -14.94 15.60 12.12
N ALA A 216 -15.89 15.00 11.41
CA ALA A 216 -17.23 15.57 11.16
C ALA A 216 -18.17 15.51 12.40
N GLY A 217 -17.74 14.89 13.51
CA GLY A 217 -18.50 14.88 14.77
C GLY A 217 -19.45 13.69 14.95
N ASP A 218 -19.25 12.58 14.23
CA ASP A 218 -20.05 11.36 14.43
C ASP A 218 -19.96 10.87 15.89
N LYS A 219 -21.08 10.83 16.58
CA LYS A 219 -21.11 10.53 18.01
C LYS A 219 -20.73 9.09 18.34
N GLY A 220 -21.16 8.13 17.50
CA GLY A 220 -20.90 6.71 17.74
C GLY A 220 -19.42 6.39 17.58
N LEU A 221 -18.80 6.84 16.50
CA LEU A 221 -17.37 6.63 16.26
C LEU A 221 -16.51 7.40 17.28
N ARG A 222 -16.92 8.60 17.69
CA ARG A 222 -16.21 9.37 18.71
C ARG A 222 -16.27 8.71 20.08
N GLU A 223 -17.33 7.99 20.40
CA GLU A 223 -17.43 7.19 21.62
C GLU A 223 -16.60 5.91 21.53
N GLU A 224 -16.68 5.19 20.41
CA GLU A 224 -15.92 3.95 20.16
C GLU A 224 -14.40 4.20 20.20
N TYR A 225 -13.94 5.31 19.59
CA TYR A 225 -12.53 5.67 19.47
C TYR A 225 -12.14 6.87 20.37
N ALA A 226 -12.80 7.05 21.51
CA ALA A 226 -12.61 8.21 22.39
C ALA A 226 -11.14 8.48 22.74
N PHE A 227 -10.31 7.43 22.84
CA PHE A 227 -8.90 7.51 23.20
C PHE A 227 -8.01 8.20 22.13
N LEU A 228 -8.47 8.31 20.88
CA LEU A 228 -7.71 8.94 19.79
C LEU A 228 -8.36 10.21 19.23
N VAL A 229 -9.62 10.53 19.58
CA VAL A 229 -10.37 11.66 19.00
C VAL A 229 -9.60 12.97 19.11
N GLU A 230 -9.14 13.33 20.31
CA GLU A 230 -8.39 14.56 20.54
C GLU A 230 -7.10 14.63 19.72
N THR A 231 -6.43 13.48 19.59
CA THR A 231 -5.20 13.38 18.78
C THR A 231 -5.52 13.56 17.31
N ALA A 232 -6.57 12.94 16.78
CA ALA A 232 -6.99 13.07 15.38
C ALA A 232 -7.39 14.52 15.04
N GLU A 233 -8.10 15.21 15.93
CA GLU A 233 -8.43 16.63 15.76
C GLU A 233 -7.17 17.51 15.69
N LYS A 234 -6.20 17.31 16.59
CA LYS A 234 -4.92 18.04 16.59
C LYS A 234 -4.07 17.71 15.35
N MET A 235 -4.09 16.45 14.90
CA MET A 235 -3.44 16.06 13.66
C MET A 235 -4.04 16.78 12.46
N ASN A 236 -5.37 16.90 12.41
CA ASN A 236 -6.07 17.63 11.35
C ASN A 236 -5.72 19.12 11.36
N ASP A 237 -5.69 19.76 12.53
CA ASP A 237 -5.29 21.18 12.66
C ASP A 237 -3.84 21.38 12.18
N LEU A 238 -2.93 20.48 12.55
CA LEU A 238 -1.54 20.52 12.10
C LEU A 238 -1.41 20.31 10.60
N ALA A 239 -2.16 19.35 10.03
CA ALA A 239 -2.18 19.11 8.58
C ALA A 239 -2.65 20.32 7.79
N HIS A 240 -3.69 21.04 8.25
CA HIS A 240 -4.12 22.29 7.65
C HIS A 240 -3.02 23.37 7.70
N ALA A 241 -2.29 23.48 8.81
CA ALA A 241 -1.18 24.42 8.93
C ALA A 241 -0.03 24.06 7.95
N LEU A 242 0.29 22.78 7.81
CA LEU A 242 1.30 22.28 6.87
C LEU A 242 0.90 22.54 5.42
N TYR A 243 -0.33 22.20 5.05
CA TYR A 243 -0.90 22.46 3.74
C TYR A 243 -0.82 23.96 3.38
N LYS A 244 -1.28 24.84 4.28
CA LYS A 244 -1.21 26.28 4.08
C LYS A 244 0.22 26.75 3.79
N ARG A 245 1.19 26.29 4.57
CA ARG A 245 2.62 26.62 4.35
C ARG A 245 3.13 26.09 3.01
N ARG A 246 2.70 24.91 2.60
CA ARG A 246 3.06 24.32 1.31
C ARG A 246 2.54 25.17 0.14
N ILE A 247 1.29 25.62 0.20
CA ILE A 247 0.71 26.52 -0.80
C ILE A 247 1.43 27.88 -0.81
N GLU A 248 1.72 28.46 0.36
CA GLU A 248 2.47 29.73 0.48
C GLU A 248 3.89 29.62 -0.12
N ARG A 249 4.50 28.45 -0.13
CA ARG A 249 5.79 28.17 -0.80
C ARG A 249 5.68 28.04 -2.32
N GLY A 250 4.47 28.03 -2.90
CA GLY A 250 4.23 27.94 -4.32
C GLY A 250 3.91 26.54 -4.83
N ALA A 251 3.46 25.61 -3.97
CA ALA A 251 2.98 24.32 -4.42
C ALA A 251 1.73 24.50 -5.31
N LEU A 252 1.68 23.72 -6.41
CA LEU A 252 0.51 23.67 -7.28
C LEU A 252 -0.47 22.63 -6.75
N GLU A 253 -1.72 23.00 -6.66
CA GLU A 253 -2.81 22.07 -6.41
C GLU A 253 -3.42 21.67 -7.75
N LEU A 254 -3.32 20.38 -8.08
CA LEU A 254 -3.93 19.81 -9.26
C LEU A 254 -5.12 18.97 -8.82
N ASP A 255 -6.32 19.47 -9.07
CA ASP A 255 -7.57 18.74 -8.84
C ASP A 255 -7.80 17.77 -10.02
N ILE A 256 -7.14 16.63 -9.99
CA ILE A 256 -7.29 15.57 -10.99
C ILE A 256 -8.28 14.56 -10.42
N PRO A 257 -9.48 14.42 -11.02
CA PRO A 257 -10.45 13.43 -10.54
C PRO A 257 -9.91 12.01 -10.71
N GLU A 258 -9.95 11.23 -9.63
CA GLU A 258 -9.56 9.83 -9.61
C GLU A 258 -10.81 8.94 -9.70
N ALA A 259 -10.82 8.02 -10.68
CA ALA A 259 -11.94 7.10 -10.84
C ALA A 259 -11.85 5.95 -9.83
N GLU A 260 -12.94 5.69 -9.12
CA GLU A 260 -13.13 4.50 -8.29
C GLU A 260 -14.09 3.55 -8.98
N ILE A 261 -13.67 2.31 -9.17
CA ILE A 261 -14.49 1.26 -9.78
C ILE A 261 -15.03 0.37 -8.68
N ARG A 262 -16.32 0.39 -8.47
CA ARG A 262 -17.00 -0.51 -7.54
C ARG A 262 -17.38 -1.79 -8.22
N VAL A 263 -17.08 -2.91 -7.57
CA VAL A 263 -17.39 -4.26 -8.05
C VAL A 263 -18.40 -4.94 -7.13
N ASP A 264 -19.19 -5.88 -7.68
CA ASP A 264 -20.05 -6.75 -6.90
C ASP A 264 -19.26 -7.91 -6.24
N GLU A 265 -19.97 -8.81 -5.53
CA GLU A 265 -19.37 -9.97 -4.88
C GLU A 265 -18.68 -10.95 -5.86
N ALA A 266 -19.05 -10.91 -7.14
CA ALA A 266 -18.43 -11.69 -8.21
C ALA A 266 -17.28 -10.95 -8.90
N GLY A 267 -16.87 -9.76 -8.39
CA GLY A 267 -15.80 -8.95 -8.96
C GLY A 267 -16.21 -8.17 -10.22
N LYS A 268 -17.49 -8.20 -10.63
CA LYS A 268 -17.94 -7.50 -11.83
C LYS A 268 -18.15 -6.01 -11.54
N PRO A 269 -17.62 -5.10 -12.39
CA PRO A 269 -17.85 -3.67 -12.26
C PRO A 269 -19.34 -3.32 -12.30
N VAL A 270 -19.82 -2.62 -11.27
CA VAL A 270 -21.22 -2.18 -11.15
C VAL A 270 -21.37 -0.66 -11.22
N GLU A 271 -20.34 0.07 -10.84
CA GLU A 271 -20.37 1.54 -10.84
C GLU A 271 -18.96 2.10 -11.03
N ILE A 272 -18.85 3.22 -11.75
CA ILE A 272 -17.65 4.05 -11.81
C ILE A 272 -18.03 5.39 -11.22
N CYS A 273 -17.38 5.77 -10.11
CA CYS A 273 -17.58 7.05 -9.44
C CYS A 273 -16.25 7.78 -9.28
N PHE A 274 -16.30 9.05 -8.89
CA PHE A 274 -15.12 9.79 -8.52
C PHE A 274 -14.83 9.57 -7.04
N ARG A 275 -13.57 9.31 -6.72
CA ARG A 275 -13.10 9.26 -5.35
C ARG A 275 -13.02 10.67 -4.78
N GLU A 276 -13.80 10.94 -3.75
CA GLU A 276 -13.70 12.17 -2.99
C GLU A 276 -12.55 12.08 -1.97
N ARG A 277 -11.65 13.06 -1.99
CA ARG A 277 -10.56 13.16 -1.02
C ARG A 277 -11.04 13.93 0.20
N GLY A 278 -11.14 13.27 1.33
CA GLY A 278 -11.52 13.86 2.60
C GLY A 278 -10.36 14.50 3.36
N GLU A 279 -10.64 14.94 4.58
CA GLU A 279 -9.65 15.58 5.46
C GLU A 279 -8.56 14.59 5.91
N SER A 280 -8.94 13.33 6.15
CA SER A 280 -7.98 12.31 6.61
C SER A 280 -6.97 11.90 5.54
N GLU A 281 -7.36 11.88 4.27
CA GLU A 281 -6.46 11.63 3.15
C GLU A 281 -5.42 12.77 3.03
N LYS A 282 -5.88 14.02 3.13
CA LYS A 282 -5.01 15.21 3.12
C LYS A 282 -4.06 15.22 4.32
N LEU A 283 -4.56 14.80 5.50
CA LEU A 283 -3.76 14.69 6.73
C LEU A 283 -2.59 13.72 6.53
N ILE A 284 -2.85 12.53 6.05
CA ILE A 284 -1.79 11.53 5.80
C ILE A 284 -0.82 12.03 4.73
N GLU A 285 -1.32 12.60 3.63
CA GLU A 285 -0.48 13.19 2.58
C GLU A 285 0.50 14.22 3.15
N GLU A 286 0.01 15.20 3.93
CA GLU A 286 0.87 16.24 4.51
C GLU A 286 1.91 15.66 5.46
N PHE A 287 1.57 14.64 6.26
CA PHE A 287 2.51 14.02 7.19
C PHE A 287 3.58 13.21 6.45
N MET A 288 3.23 12.49 5.39
CA MET A 288 4.19 11.79 4.53
C MET A 288 5.12 12.78 3.82
N LEU A 289 4.58 13.89 3.30
CA LEU A 289 5.39 14.95 2.69
C LEU A 289 6.39 15.55 3.70
N GLN A 290 5.97 15.80 4.94
CA GLN A 290 6.88 16.31 5.98
C GLN A 290 7.96 15.31 6.34
N ALA A 291 7.65 14.01 6.41
CA ALA A 291 8.67 12.98 6.64
C ALA A 291 9.66 12.92 5.48
N ASN A 292 9.18 12.95 4.24
CA ASN A 292 10.02 12.94 3.04
C ASN A 292 10.93 14.18 2.99
N GLU A 293 10.38 15.38 3.23
CA GLU A 293 11.17 16.64 3.28
C GLU A 293 12.17 16.66 4.44
N ALA A 294 11.90 15.92 5.52
CA ALA A 294 12.81 15.86 6.66
C ALA A 294 13.98 14.90 6.42
N VAL A 295 13.75 13.81 5.67
CA VAL A 295 14.78 12.80 5.34
C VAL A 295 15.69 13.28 4.22
N ALA A 296 15.15 14.01 3.21
CA ALA A 296 15.91 14.59 2.10
C ALA A 296 16.89 15.67 2.58
#